data_a2f61551c13026668ea7c6772db039d7
#
_entry.id   a2f61551c13026668ea7c6772db039d7
#
_cell.length_a   1.000
_cell.length_b   1.000
_cell.length_c   1.000
_cell.angle_alpha   90.00
_cell.angle_beta   90.00
_cell.angle_gamma   90.00
#
_symmetry.space_group_name_H-M   'P 1'
#
loop_
_entity.id
_entity.type
_entity.pdbx_description
1 polymer ?
#
loop_
_entity_poly.entity_id
_entity_poly.type
_entity_poly.pdbx_seq_one_letter_code
_entity_poly.pdbx_strand_id
1 'polypeptide(L)'
;MIDLRGTRWRVEDLAGQGLAGAASIEIAFGADGVLSGSTGVNRFRGSYRLLDDRLTIGPIMTTRMAGPPEGMAQERALLEILARECTVRIEGANLLIDDGRSVTRLTSAESQDADAPPLVVRGSALYRERVAMPPGSTLTVRVEDVSRADAPSVVLAEQRIEDPPNVPIPFELLVDRSAIGPNAELSVRASITQDGTLLWTSDTHHPVPMDGDPEPITVLMVRVGGAVEE
;
A
#
# COMPACT_ATOMS: atom_id res chain seq x y z
N MET A 1 21.89 -18.63 6.18
CA MET A 1 20.46 -19.00 6.38
C MET A 1 19.64 -17.92 5.70
N ILE A 2 18.78 -18.28 4.78
CA ILE A 2 17.90 -17.34 4.07
C ILE A 2 16.72 -17.00 4.99
N ASP A 3 16.39 -15.73 5.13
CA ASP A 3 15.19 -15.27 5.82
C ASP A 3 14.36 -14.43 4.85
N LEU A 4 13.15 -14.86 4.55
CA LEU A 4 12.20 -14.16 3.69
C LEU A 4 11.10 -13.42 4.48
N ARG A 5 11.08 -13.56 5.81
CA ARG A 5 10.03 -12.96 6.65
C ARG A 5 10.06 -11.43 6.58
N GLY A 6 8.89 -10.85 6.32
CA GLY A 6 8.72 -9.40 6.17
C GLY A 6 9.26 -8.82 4.87
N THR A 7 9.65 -9.68 3.90
CA THR A 7 10.22 -9.21 2.62
C THR A 7 9.18 -9.19 1.51
N ARG A 8 9.43 -8.31 0.53
CA ARG A 8 8.58 -8.13 -0.64
C ARG A 8 9.43 -8.17 -1.90
N TRP A 9 8.92 -8.86 -2.92
CA TRP A 9 9.65 -9.15 -4.14
C TRP A 9 8.78 -8.91 -5.36
N ARG A 10 9.36 -8.33 -6.39
CA ARG A 10 8.73 -8.17 -7.71
C ARG A 10 9.35 -9.16 -8.69
N VAL A 11 8.52 -9.88 -9.42
CA VAL A 11 8.99 -10.80 -10.46
C VAL A 11 9.52 -9.98 -11.62
N GLU A 12 10.74 -10.24 -12.05
CA GLU A 12 11.37 -9.68 -13.25
C GLU A 12 11.34 -10.66 -14.40
N ASP A 13 11.50 -11.94 -14.10
CA ASP A 13 11.49 -13.00 -15.09
C ASP A 13 10.77 -14.22 -14.56
N LEU A 14 9.73 -14.64 -15.25
CA LEU A 14 8.92 -15.79 -14.90
C LEU A 14 9.38 -17.00 -15.73
N ALA A 15 10.08 -17.92 -15.08
CA ALA A 15 10.54 -19.17 -15.68
C ALA A 15 11.42 -19.00 -16.96
N GLY A 16 12.20 -17.92 -17.04
CA GLY A 16 13.07 -17.65 -18.20
C GLY A 16 12.35 -17.06 -19.42
N GLN A 17 11.08 -16.63 -19.28
CA GLN A 17 10.27 -16.11 -20.40
C GLN A 17 10.02 -14.59 -20.34
N GLY A 18 10.55 -13.91 -19.31
CA GLY A 18 10.21 -12.52 -19.03
C GLY A 18 8.78 -12.35 -18.54
N LEU A 19 8.29 -11.10 -18.58
CA LEU A 19 6.90 -10.77 -18.26
C LEU A 19 6.21 -10.20 -19.49
N ALA A 20 4.97 -10.61 -19.75
CA ALA A 20 4.14 -10.04 -20.79
C ALA A 20 3.29 -8.88 -20.23
N GLY A 21 3.27 -7.75 -20.94
CA GLY A 21 2.46 -6.59 -20.58
C GLY A 21 3.09 -5.72 -19.49
N ALA A 22 2.33 -4.68 -19.07
CA ALA A 22 2.74 -3.71 -18.06
C ALA A 22 2.36 -4.12 -16.62
N ALA A 23 1.74 -5.29 -16.43
CA ALA A 23 1.25 -5.72 -15.12
C ALA A 23 2.39 -6.26 -14.25
N SER A 24 2.56 -5.68 -13.06
CA SER A 24 3.55 -6.10 -12.07
C SER A 24 3.07 -7.34 -11.30
N ILE A 25 3.92 -8.36 -11.20
CA ILE A 25 3.71 -9.52 -10.33
C ILE A 25 4.51 -9.30 -9.06
N GLU A 26 3.84 -9.34 -7.91
CA GLU A 26 4.48 -9.11 -6.62
C GLU A 26 4.18 -10.26 -5.64
N ILE A 27 5.18 -10.60 -4.84
CA ILE A 27 5.12 -11.63 -3.80
C ILE A 27 5.63 -11.04 -2.49
N ALA A 28 4.83 -11.13 -1.44
CA ALA A 28 5.20 -10.72 -0.08
C ALA A 28 5.22 -11.93 0.85
N PHE A 29 6.29 -12.07 1.63
CA PHE A 29 6.47 -13.08 2.65
C PHE A 29 6.26 -12.45 4.03
N GLY A 30 5.06 -12.56 4.57
CA GLY A 30 4.73 -12.02 5.89
C GLY A 30 5.54 -12.65 7.02
N ALA A 31 5.82 -11.89 8.07
CA ALA A 31 6.50 -12.39 9.25
C ALA A 31 5.69 -13.47 10.01
N ASP A 32 4.38 -13.50 9.79
CA ASP A 32 3.41 -14.46 10.33
C ASP A 32 3.32 -15.79 9.54
N GLY A 33 4.18 -15.98 8.52
CA GLY A 33 4.16 -17.17 7.65
C GLY A 33 3.06 -17.13 6.57
N VAL A 34 2.49 -15.97 6.32
CA VAL A 34 1.52 -15.72 5.25
C VAL A 34 2.24 -15.28 3.98
N LEU A 35 1.94 -15.95 2.87
CA LEU A 35 2.31 -15.51 1.52
C LEU A 35 1.14 -14.73 0.94
N SER A 36 1.41 -13.58 0.36
CA SER A 36 0.42 -12.78 -0.35
C SER A 36 1.02 -12.08 -1.55
N GLY A 37 0.20 -11.59 -2.47
CA GLY A 37 0.70 -10.86 -3.61
C GLY A 37 -0.33 -10.60 -4.69
N SER A 38 0.18 -10.11 -5.81
CA SER A 38 -0.57 -9.87 -7.04
C SER A 38 0.05 -10.64 -8.20
N THR A 39 -0.78 -11.25 -9.03
CA THR A 39 -0.38 -11.92 -10.27
C THR A 39 -0.36 -10.94 -11.45
N GLY A 40 -0.64 -9.66 -11.19
CA GLY A 40 -0.89 -8.65 -12.22
C GLY A 40 -2.36 -8.60 -12.68
N VAL A 41 -3.14 -9.64 -12.43
CA VAL A 41 -4.59 -9.72 -12.70
C VAL A 41 -5.36 -9.95 -11.41
N ASN A 42 -4.94 -10.95 -10.64
CA ASN A 42 -5.60 -11.37 -9.41
C ASN A 42 -4.68 -11.21 -8.21
N ARG A 43 -5.29 -11.03 -7.04
CA ARG A 43 -4.58 -11.11 -5.76
C ARG A 43 -4.59 -12.56 -5.28
N PHE A 44 -3.52 -12.95 -4.58
CA PHE A 44 -3.45 -14.27 -3.99
C PHE A 44 -3.00 -14.22 -2.53
N ARG A 45 -3.37 -15.24 -1.79
CA ARG A 45 -2.96 -15.45 -0.40
C ARG A 45 -2.84 -16.94 -0.10
N GLY A 46 -1.81 -17.31 0.64
CA GLY A 46 -1.58 -18.67 1.11
C GLY A 46 -0.71 -18.65 2.37
N SER A 47 -0.28 -19.82 2.82
CA SER A 47 0.77 -19.93 3.83
C SER A 47 2.07 -20.35 3.18
N TYR A 48 3.21 -20.05 3.80
CA TYR A 48 4.50 -20.56 3.36
C TYR A 48 5.32 -21.09 4.53
N ARG A 49 6.23 -21.98 4.21
CA ARG A 49 7.25 -22.49 5.12
C ARG A 49 8.59 -22.52 4.39
N LEU A 50 9.59 -21.95 5.03
CA LEU A 50 10.97 -22.01 4.56
C LEU A 50 11.81 -22.81 5.56
N LEU A 51 12.44 -23.88 5.09
CA LEU A 51 13.37 -24.71 5.85
C LEU A 51 14.69 -24.74 5.07
N ASP A 52 15.72 -24.09 5.63
CA ASP A 52 17.00 -23.85 4.99
C ASP A 52 16.83 -23.04 3.68
N ASP A 53 16.87 -23.71 2.53
CA ASP A 53 16.63 -23.17 1.20
C ASP A 53 15.36 -23.72 0.52
N ARG A 54 14.61 -24.58 1.21
CA ARG A 54 13.40 -25.21 0.69
C ARG A 54 12.15 -24.43 1.05
N LEU A 55 11.52 -23.87 0.04
CA LEU A 55 10.26 -23.14 0.14
C LEU A 55 9.10 -24.07 -0.22
N THR A 56 8.16 -24.21 0.70
CA THR A 56 6.91 -24.92 0.49
C THR A 56 5.75 -23.95 0.71
N ILE A 57 4.82 -23.90 -0.24
CA ILE A 57 3.64 -23.02 -0.18
C ILE A 57 2.40 -23.91 -0.01
N GLY A 58 1.56 -23.56 0.96
CA GLY A 58 0.27 -24.21 1.19
C GLY A 58 -0.77 -23.79 0.15
N PRO A 59 -2.03 -24.24 0.33
CA PRO A 59 -3.10 -23.90 -0.60
C PRO A 59 -3.22 -22.39 -0.79
N ILE A 60 -3.24 -21.97 -2.05
CA ILE A 60 -3.35 -20.57 -2.45
C ILE A 60 -4.81 -20.27 -2.79
N MET A 61 -5.34 -19.22 -2.18
CA MET A 61 -6.61 -18.59 -2.54
C MET A 61 -6.33 -17.42 -3.48
N THR A 62 -7.15 -17.27 -4.53
CA THR A 62 -7.05 -16.16 -5.48
C THR A 62 -8.39 -15.46 -5.65
N THR A 63 -8.37 -14.16 -5.97
CA THR A 63 -9.55 -13.50 -6.54
C THR A 63 -9.82 -14.07 -7.94
N ARG A 64 -11.01 -13.83 -8.49
CA ARG A 64 -11.42 -14.38 -9.81
C ARG A 64 -11.84 -13.24 -10.73
N MET A 65 -10.92 -12.31 -10.99
CA MET A 65 -11.13 -11.29 -12.00
C MET A 65 -10.69 -11.82 -13.36
N ALA A 66 -11.41 -11.45 -14.41
CA ALA A 66 -11.02 -11.72 -15.78
C ALA A 66 -10.02 -10.65 -16.23
N GLY A 67 -8.91 -11.06 -16.79
CA GLY A 67 -7.87 -10.20 -17.33
C GLY A 67 -7.54 -10.53 -18.79
N PRO A 68 -6.58 -9.81 -19.37
CA PRO A 68 -6.05 -10.13 -20.70
C PRO A 68 -5.54 -11.58 -20.76
N PRO A 69 -5.65 -12.27 -21.90
CA PRO A 69 -5.23 -13.67 -22.05
C PRO A 69 -3.77 -13.92 -21.61
N GLU A 70 -2.87 -12.98 -21.90
CA GLU A 70 -1.46 -13.04 -21.52
C GLU A 70 -1.28 -12.97 -20.00
N GLY A 71 -1.98 -12.05 -19.32
CA GLY A 71 -1.96 -11.93 -17.86
C GLY A 71 -2.51 -13.19 -17.18
N MET A 72 -3.59 -13.77 -17.73
CA MET A 72 -4.15 -15.03 -17.23
C MET A 72 -3.21 -16.22 -17.44
N ALA A 73 -2.43 -16.22 -18.51
CA ALA A 73 -1.41 -17.24 -18.75
C ALA A 73 -0.25 -17.12 -17.75
N GLN A 74 0.23 -15.90 -17.48
CA GLN A 74 1.26 -15.64 -16.46
C GLN A 74 0.79 -16.02 -15.06
N GLU A 75 -0.44 -15.66 -14.69
CA GLU A 75 -1.03 -16.06 -13.41
C GLU A 75 -0.99 -17.57 -13.24
N ARG A 76 -1.43 -18.31 -14.26
CA ARG A 76 -1.40 -19.78 -14.23
C ARG A 76 0.01 -20.31 -14.06
N ALA A 77 0.98 -19.79 -14.82
CA ALA A 77 2.37 -20.19 -14.74
C ALA A 77 2.97 -19.93 -13.34
N LEU A 78 2.72 -18.75 -12.78
CA LEU A 78 3.16 -18.42 -11.43
C LEU A 78 2.57 -19.38 -10.39
N LEU A 79 1.25 -19.60 -10.41
CA LEU A 79 0.58 -20.47 -9.45
C LEU A 79 1.03 -21.93 -9.58
N GLU A 80 1.36 -22.41 -10.79
CA GLU A 80 1.94 -23.74 -11.00
C GLU A 80 3.34 -23.87 -10.41
N ILE A 81 4.18 -22.82 -10.48
CA ILE A 81 5.51 -22.78 -9.86
C ILE A 81 5.35 -22.80 -8.35
N LEU A 82 4.51 -21.93 -7.80
CA LEU A 82 4.29 -21.81 -6.36
C LEU A 82 3.61 -23.04 -5.73
N ALA A 83 2.92 -23.86 -6.52
CA ALA A 83 2.31 -25.11 -6.07
C ALA A 83 3.32 -26.26 -5.84
N ARG A 84 4.57 -26.07 -6.26
CA ARG A 84 5.64 -27.07 -6.08
C ARG A 84 6.52 -26.73 -4.89
N GLU A 85 7.28 -27.73 -4.41
CA GLU A 85 8.41 -27.45 -3.53
C GLU A 85 9.51 -26.77 -4.35
N CYS A 86 9.94 -25.59 -3.93
CA CYS A 86 10.95 -24.81 -4.61
C CYS A 86 12.22 -24.70 -3.76
N THR A 87 13.36 -24.58 -4.41
CA THR A 87 14.61 -24.15 -3.77
C THR A 87 14.77 -22.65 -3.98
N VAL A 88 15.13 -21.92 -2.92
CA VAL A 88 15.34 -20.46 -3.00
C VAL A 88 16.79 -20.10 -2.73
N ARG A 89 17.28 -19.05 -3.39
CA ARG A 89 18.58 -18.45 -3.11
C ARG A 89 18.52 -16.94 -3.34
N ILE A 90 19.32 -16.20 -2.58
CA ILE A 90 19.47 -14.75 -2.72
C ILE A 90 20.81 -14.48 -3.38
N GLU A 91 20.79 -13.73 -4.49
CA GLU A 91 21.97 -13.27 -5.21
C GLU A 91 21.93 -11.75 -5.34
N GLY A 92 22.67 -11.05 -4.45
CA GLY A 92 22.60 -9.59 -4.35
C GLY A 92 21.20 -9.13 -3.94
N ALA A 93 20.56 -8.29 -4.78
CA ALA A 93 19.19 -7.82 -4.58
C ALA A 93 18.12 -8.76 -5.17
N ASN A 94 18.52 -9.92 -5.71
CA ASN A 94 17.61 -10.83 -6.39
C ASN A 94 17.31 -12.07 -5.53
N LEU A 95 16.05 -12.47 -5.52
CA LEU A 95 15.58 -13.77 -5.06
C LEU A 95 15.36 -14.66 -6.29
N LEU A 96 15.93 -15.86 -6.26
CA LEU A 96 15.73 -16.85 -7.27
C LEU A 96 14.90 -18.00 -6.67
N ILE A 97 13.79 -18.33 -7.32
CA ILE A 97 12.91 -19.44 -6.96
C ILE A 97 13.03 -20.49 -8.06
N ASP A 98 13.56 -21.67 -7.70
CA ASP A 98 13.77 -22.79 -8.61
C ASP A 98 12.80 -23.93 -8.25
N ASP A 99 11.89 -24.26 -9.16
CA ASP A 99 10.88 -25.33 -9.02
C ASP A 99 11.37 -26.70 -9.54
N GLY A 100 12.67 -26.80 -9.84
CA GLY A 100 13.29 -27.98 -10.43
C GLY A 100 13.07 -28.13 -11.94
N ARG A 101 12.33 -27.21 -12.56
CA ARG A 101 12.10 -27.14 -14.03
C ARG A 101 12.52 -25.82 -14.63
N SER A 102 12.35 -24.76 -13.85
CA SER A 102 12.64 -23.40 -14.26
C SER A 102 13.04 -22.55 -13.07
N VAL A 103 13.70 -21.43 -13.35
CA VAL A 103 14.10 -20.45 -12.36
C VAL A 103 13.30 -19.18 -12.59
N THR A 104 12.59 -18.72 -11.57
CA THR A 104 11.93 -17.42 -11.54
C THR A 104 12.82 -16.45 -10.80
N ARG A 105 13.09 -15.29 -11.41
CA ARG A 105 13.89 -14.23 -10.81
C ARG A 105 12.98 -13.12 -10.31
N LEU A 106 13.22 -12.71 -9.07
CA LEU A 106 12.54 -11.62 -8.43
C LEU A 106 13.59 -10.62 -7.92
N THR A 107 13.27 -9.34 -7.98
CA THR A 107 14.08 -8.29 -7.34
C THR A 107 13.39 -7.81 -6.07
N SER A 108 14.18 -7.33 -5.10
CA SER A 108 13.61 -6.77 -3.87
C SER A 108 12.74 -5.55 -4.22
N ALA A 109 11.47 -5.60 -3.84
CA ALA A 109 10.57 -4.46 -4.02
C ALA A 109 10.97 -3.28 -3.11
N GLU A 110 11.54 -3.57 -1.93
CA GLU A 110 12.08 -2.54 -1.04
C GLU A 110 13.21 -1.74 -1.67
N SER A 111 14.09 -2.40 -2.46
CA SER A 111 15.20 -1.74 -3.15
C SER A 111 14.74 -0.83 -4.30
N GLN A 112 13.65 -1.17 -4.97
CA GLN A 112 13.10 -0.35 -6.05
C GLN A 112 12.24 0.79 -5.52
N ASP A 113 11.51 0.55 -4.44
CA ASP A 113 10.67 1.55 -3.79
C ASP A 113 11.52 2.58 -3.01
N ALA A 114 12.70 2.19 -2.52
CA ALA A 114 13.65 3.11 -1.88
C ALA A 114 14.24 4.14 -2.86
N ASP A 115 14.37 3.80 -4.15
CA ASP A 115 14.82 4.70 -5.21
C ASP A 115 13.65 5.36 -5.96
N ALA A 116 12.41 4.94 -5.74
CA ALA A 116 11.24 5.55 -6.35
C ALA A 116 10.93 6.91 -5.68
N PRO A 117 10.59 7.94 -6.46
CA PRO A 117 10.19 9.21 -5.86
C PRO A 117 8.97 9.00 -4.95
N PRO A 118 8.89 9.73 -3.82
CA PRO A 118 7.79 9.58 -2.89
C PRO A 118 6.45 9.85 -3.59
N LEU A 119 5.40 9.19 -3.12
CA LEU A 119 4.05 9.52 -3.55
C LEU A 119 3.68 10.89 -2.99
N VAL A 120 3.46 11.86 -3.86
CA VAL A 120 3.09 13.23 -3.47
C VAL A 120 1.57 13.33 -3.40
N VAL A 121 1.03 13.57 -2.21
CA VAL A 121 -0.40 13.74 -1.98
C VAL A 121 -0.69 15.21 -1.72
N ARG A 122 -1.37 15.87 -2.65
CA ARG A 122 -1.72 17.29 -2.58
C ARG A 122 -3.22 17.47 -2.42
N GLY A 123 -3.59 18.55 -1.76
CA GLY A 123 -5.00 18.88 -1.64
C GLY A 123 -5.27 20.13 -0.82
N SER A 124 -6.53 20.27 -0.41
CA SER A 124 -6.96 21.32 0.49
C SER A 124 -7.95 20.79 1.53
N ALA A 125 -7.78 21.22 2.78
CA ALA A 125 -8.71 20.96 3.86
C ALA A 125 -9.68 22.13 4.01
N LEU A 126 -10.97 21.84 4.16
CA LEU A 126 -11.99 22.86 4.33
C LEU A 126 -13.15 22.39 5.22
N TYR A 127 -13.85 23.36 5.80
CA TYR A 127 -15.16 23.17 6.46
C TYR A 127 -16.17 24.14 5.83
N ARG A 128 -17.46 23.87 6.01
CA ARG A 128 -18.54 24.63 5.35
C ARG A 128 -19.03 25.82 6.15
N GLU A 129 -18.75 25.85 7.44
CA GLU A 129 -19.16 26.92 8.31
C GLU A 129 -18.44 28.22 7.97
N ARG A 130 -19.18 29.32 7.96
CA ARG A 130 -18.65 30.68 7.69
C ARG A 130 -18.08 31.31 8.95
N VAL A 131 -17.13 30.64 9.56
CA VAL A 131 -16.43 31.12 10.76
C VAL A 131 -14.94 31.26 10.44
N ALA A 132 -14.31 32.26 11.05
CA ALA A 132 -12.87 32.42 10.96
C ALA A 132 -12.17 31.31 11.75
N MET A 133 -10.95 30.97 11.31
CA MET A 133 -10.08 30.04 12.03
C MET A 133 -9.78 30.61 13.43
N PRO A 134 -10.04 29.87 14.51
CA PRO A 134 -9.68 30.32 15.86
C PRO A 134 -8.15 30.44 15.99
N PRO A 135 -7.64 31.52 16.61
CA PRO A 135 -6.21 31.64 16.88
C PRO A 135 -5.68 30.49 17.73
N GLY A 136 -4.43 30.07 17.52
CA GLY A 136 -3.83 28.94 18.24
C GLY A 136 -4.37 27.57 17.78
N SER A 137 -5.08 27.52 16.65
CA SER A 137 -5.50 26.25 16.04
C SER A 137 -4.32 25.54 15.36
N THR A 138 -4.40 24.20 15.32
CA THR A 138 -3.46 23.35 14.57
C THR A 138 -4.26 22.46 13.63
N LEU A 139 -3.97 22.57 12.33
CA LEU A 139 -4.44 21.60 11.34
C LEU A 139 -3.46 20.43 11.29
N THR A 140 -3.96 19.22 11.44
CA THR A 140 -3.22 17.98 11.21
C THR A 140 -3.83 17.25 10.03
N VAL A 141 -3.01 16.98 9.00
CA VAL A 141 -3.40 16.16 7.84
C VAL A 141 -2.56 14.90 7.84
N ARG A 142 -3.19 13.75 7.59
CA ARG A 142 -2.55 12.43 7.58
C ARG A 142 -2.92 11.66 6.34
N VAL A 143 -1.97 10.91 5.82
CA VAL A 143 -2.23 9.79 4.92
C VAL A 143 -2.14 8.51 5.74
N GLU A 144 -3.20 7.74 5.73
CA GLU A 144 -3.34 6.52 6.53
C GLU A 144 -3.66 5.32 5.63
N ASP A 145 -3.07 4.16 5.95
CA ASP A 145 -3.51 2.88 5.39
C ASP A 145 -4.69 2.35 6.20
N VAL A 146 -5.84 2.26 5.55
CA VAL A 146 -7.13 1.80 6.13
C VAL A 146 -7.53 0.42 5.62
N SER A 147 -6.62 -0.34 5.03
CA SER A 147 -6.88 -1.67 4.45
C SER A 147 -7.36 -2.72 5.46
N ARG A 148 -7.15 -2.49 6.76
CA ARG A 148 -7.52 -3.42 7.83
C ARG A 148 -8.78 -2.92 8.55
N ALA A 149 -9.91 -3.57 8.30
CA ALA A 149 -11.20 -3.18 8.89
C ALA A 149 -11.24 -3.29 10.43
N ASP A 150 -10.49 -4.22 11.02
CA ASP A 150 -10.54 -4.54 12.46
C ASP A 150 -9.27 -4.10 13.23
N ALA A 151 -8.44 -3.25 12.65
CA ALA A 151 -7.24 -2.73 13.30
C ALA A 151 -7.15 -1.20 13.13
N PRO A 152 -6.47 -0.50 14.05
CA PRO A 152 -6.16 0.92 13.86
C PRO A 152 -5.44 1.15 12.52
N SER A 153 -5.79 2.25 11.84
CA SER A 153 -5.09 2.68 10.62
C SER A 153 -3.61 2.94 10.91
N VAL A 154 -2.78 2.69 9.92
CA VAL A 154 -1.33 2.97 10.00
C VAL A 154 -1.08 4.33 9.35
N VAL A 155 -0.55 5.28 10.11
CA VAL A 155 -0.16 6.60 9.58
C VAL A 155 1.12 6.46 8.77
N LEU A 156 1.07 6.81 7.50
CA LEU A 156 2.20 6.76 6.56
C LEU A 156 2.88 8.12 6.38
N ALA A 157 2.12 9.21 6.48
CA ALA A 157 2.63 10.57 6.46
C ALA A 157 1.73 11.49 7.29
N GLU A 158 2.33 12.50 7.90
CA GLU A 158 1.61 13.51 8.69
C GLU A 158 2.20 14.89 8.41
N GLN A 159 1.33 15.88 8.25
CA GLN A 159 1.68 17.30 8.20
C GLN A 159 0.89 18.05 9.27
N ARG A 160 1.57 18.89 10.02
CA ARG A 160 0.97 19.82 10.98
C ARG A 160 1.21 21.25 10.52
N ILE A 161 0.16 22.06 10.56
CA ILE A 161 0.18 23.48 10.25
C ILE A 161 -0.35 24.21 11.47
N GLU A 162 0.53 24.91 12.17
CA GLU A 162 0.19 25.78 13.30
C GLU A 162 -0.35 27.11 12.80
N ASP A 163 -1.37 27.66 13.47
CA ASP A 163 -2.05 28.88 13.09
C ASP A 163 -2.42 28.92 11.58
N PRO A 164 -3.14 27.90 11.07
CA PRO A 164 -3.45 27.81 9.66
C PRO A 164 -4.32 29.01 9.22
N PRO A 165 -4.21 29.43 7.95
CA PRO A 165 -5.08 30.46 7.40
C PRO A 165 -6.55 29.99 7.38
N ASN A 166 -7.47 30.90 7.04
CA ASN A 166 -8.85 30.50 6.77
C ASN A 166 -8.93 29.49 5.62
N VAL A 167 -9.95 28.64 5.67
CA VAL A 167 -10.18 27.63 4.62
C VAL A 167 -10.43 28.24 3.24
N PRO A 168 -10.03 27.60 2.15
CA PRO A 168 -9.38 26.29 2.07
C PRO A 168 -7.89 26.34 2.43
N ILE A 169 -7.40 25.39 3.21
CA ILE A 169 -6.01 25.31 3.65
C ILE A 169 -5.27 24.28 2.79
N PRO A 170 -4.29 24.69 1.97
CA PRO A 170 -3.54 23.75 1.14
C PRO A 170 -2.62 22.87 1.98
N PHE A 171 -2.43 21.61 1.53
CA PHE A 171 -1.47 20.68 2.11
C PHE A 171 -0.72 19.91 1.03
N GLU A 172 0.48 19.44 1.39
CA GLU A 172 1.27 18.50 0.60
C GLU A 172 1.95 17.50 1.54
N LEU A 173 1.72 16.20 1.31
CA LEU A 173 2.36 15.13 2.04
C LEU A 173 3.20 14.27 1.10
N LEU A 174 4.37 13.87 1.59
CA LEU A 174 5.25 12.93 0.91
C LEU A 174 5.15 11.58 1.62
N VAL A 175 4.66 10.58 0.90
CA VAL A 175 4.54 9.21 1.40
C VAL A 175 5.67 8.39 0.82
N ASP A 176 6.46 7.78 1.69
CA ASP A 176 7.49 6.83 1.29
C ASP A 176 6.81 5.60 0.67
N ARG A 177 7.09 5.33 -0.61
CA ARG A 177 6.49 4.19 -1.32
C ARG A 177 6.88 2.86 -0.69
N SER A 178 8.05 2.77 -0.06
CA SER A 178 8.49 1.54 0.63
C SER A 178 7.62 1.22 1.86
N ALA A 179 7.00 2.23 2.48
CA ALA A 179 6.08 2.06 3.61
C ALA A 179 4.67 1.61 3.19
N ILE A 180 4.34 1.68 1.88
CA ILE A 180 3.02 1.33 1.36
C ILE A 180 2.93 -0.19 1.18
N GLY A 181 2.00 -0.83 1.88
CA GLY A 181 1.75 -2.27 1.75
C GLY A 181 1.18 -2.67 0.38
N PRO A 182 1.37 -3.93 -0.08
CA PRO A 182 0.89 -4.39 -1.40
C PRO A 182 -0.65 -4.37 -1.54
N ASN A 183 -1.36 -4.29 -0.44
CA ASN A 183 -2.82 -4.22 -0.39
C ASN A 183 -3.29 -2.99 0.40
N ALA A 184 -2.43 -1.98 0.52
CA ALA A 184 -2.78 -0.76 1.23
C ALA A 184 -3.95 -0.03 0.54
N GLU A 185 -4.87 0.46 1.35
CA GLU A 185 -5.91 1.40 0.93
C GLU A 185 -5.60 2.73 1.61
N LEU A 186 -5.10 3.68 0.82
CA LEU A 186 -4.70 4.96 1.36
C LEU A 186 -5.88 5.93 1.44
N SER A 187 -5.97 6.62 2.56
CA SER A 187 -6.97 7.67 2.78
C SER A 187 -6.35 8.89 3.41
N VAL A 188 -6.80 10.08 2.99
CA VAL A 188 -6.43 11.34 3.65
C VAL A 188 -7.42 11.62 4.78
N ARG A 189 -6.90 11.93 5.96
CA ARG A 189 -7.65 12.49 7.08
C ARG A 189 -7.13 13.86 7.46
N ALA A 190 -8.05 14.74 7.86
CA ALA A 190 -7.71 16.04 8.39
C ALA A 190 -8.47 16.32 9.69
N SER A 191 -7.83 17.02 10.61
CA SER A 191 -8.44 17.48 11.86
C SER A 191 -7.88 18.82 12.28
N ILE A 192 -8.72 19.65 12.90
CA ILE A 192 -8.31 20.92 13.50
C ILE A 192 -8.52 20.81 15.01
N THR A 193 -7.47 21.10 15.75
CA THR A 193 -7.48 21.17 17.22
C THR A 193 -7.09 22.57 17.69
N GLN A 194 -7.62 22.99 18.84
CA GLN A 194 -7.20 24.20 19.55
C GLN A 194 -7.00 23.82 21.03
N ASP A 195 -5.84 24.10 21.57
CA ASP A 195 -5.48 23.77 22.97
C ASP A 195 -5.76 22.29 23.32
N GLY A 196 -5.52 21.38 22.36
CA GLY A 196 -5.79 19.94 22.52
C GLY A 196 -7.25 19.53 22.32
N THR A 197 -8.17 20.48 22.16
CA THR A 197 -9.58 20.20 21.89
C THR A 197 -9.84 20.05 20.40
N LEU A 198 -10.47 18.96 19.97
CA LEU A 198 -10.83 18.70 18.58
C LEU A 198 -12.04 19.56 18.19
N LEU A 199 -11.86 20.44 17.20
CA LEU A 199 -12.88 21.36 16.69
C LEU A 199 -13.55 20.84 15.41
N TRP A 200 -12.75 20.38 14.44
CA TRP A 200 -13.22 19.80 13.17
C TRP A 200 -12.44 18.53 12.85
N THR A 201 -13.10 17.60 12.18
CA THR A 201 -12.48 16.36 11.66
C THR A 201 -13.13 15.92 10.37
N SER A 202 -12.40 15.26 9.50
CA SER A 202 -13.00 14.56 8.35
C SER A 202 -13.78 13.35 8.84
N ASP A 203 -15.03 13.19 8.36
CA ASP A 203 -15.93 12.08 8.68
C ASP A 203 -16.13 11.11 7.50
N THR A 204 -15.59 11.45 6.36
CA THR A 204 -15.67 10.65 5.13
C THR A 204 -14.31 10.14 4.70
N HIS A 205 -14.32 9.07 3.92
CA HIS A 205 -13.13 8.48 3.33
C HIS A 205 -12.71 9.30 2.09
N HIS A 206 -11.44 9.72 2.05
CA HIS A 206 -10.84 10.43 0.93
C HIS A 206 -9.72 9.56 0.33
N PRO A 207 -10.05 8.67 -0.62
CA PRO A 207 -9.08 7.72 -1.16
C PRO A 207 -7.96 8.42 -1.93
N VAL A 208 -6.74 7.90 -1.77
CA VAL A 208 -5.57 8.33 -2.54
C VAL A 208 -5.32 7.32 -3.64
N PRO A 209 -5.42 7.70 -4.92
CA PRO A 209 -5.01 6.83 -6.03
C PRO A 209 -3.51 6.52 -5.93
N MET A 210 -3.15 5.25 -6.11
CA MET A 210 -1.75 4.82 -6.05
C MET A 210 -1.08 4.82 -7.43
N ASP A 211 -1.90 4.86 -8.49
CA ASP A 211 -1.45 4.90 -9.88
C ASP A 211 -1.42 6.33 -10.40
N GLY A 212 -0.27 6.73 -10.94
CA GLY A 212 -0.07 8.06 -11.51
C GLY A 212 0.23 9.15 -10.49
N ASP A 213 0.05 10.40 -10.91
CA ASP A 213 0.15 11.59 -10.05
C ASP A 213 -1.27 11.92 -9.54
N PRO A 214 -1.55 11.79 -8.22
CA PRO A 214 -2.91 11.99 -7.70
C PRO A 214 -3.40 13.41 -7.98
N GLU A 215 -4.63 13.54 -8.46
CA GLU A 215 -5.30 14.85 -8.53
C GLU A 215 -5.44 15.45 -7.12
N PRO A 216 -5.44 16.79 -6.98
CA PRO A 216 -5.58 17.44 -5.69
C PRO A 216 -6.85 17.03 -4.95
N ILE A 217 -6.70 16.53 -3.73
CA ILE A 217 -7.81 15.99 -2.92
C ILE A 217 -8.44 17.09 -2.09
N THR A 218 -9.76 17.21 -2.15
CA THR A 218 -10.50 18.12 -1.26
C THR A 218 -11.00 17.34 -0.05
N VAL A 219 -10.47 17.67 1.13
CA VAL A 219 -10.86 17.05 2.40
C VAL A 219 -11.87 17.92 3.12
N LEU A 220 -13.13 17.47 3.14
CA LEU A 220 -14.18 18.14 3.89
C LEU A 220 -14.14 17.71 5.36
N MET A 221 -14.15 18.70 6.26
CA MET A 221 -14.23 18.49 7.71
C MET A 221 -15.58 18.94 8.25
N VAL A 222 -16.06 18.23 9.27
CA VAL A 222 -17.27 18.55 10.03
C VAL A 222 -16.91 19.00 11.42
N ARG A 223 -17.73 19.87 12.02
CA ARG A 223 -17.53 20.34 13.38
C ARG A 223 -17.83 19.25 14.40
N VAL A 224 -16.94 19.07 15.37
CA VAL A 224 -17.13 18.16 16.49
C VAL A 224 -17.83 18.89 17.64
N GLY A 225 -18.92 18.32 18.17
CA GLY A 225 -19.63 18.87 19.33
C GLY A 225 -20.59 20.02 19.06
N GLY A 226 -20.96 20.30 17.82
CA GLY A 226 -22.06 21.19 17.49
C GLY A 226 -23.39 20.44 17.55
N ALA A 227 -24.13 20.54 18.65
CA ALA A 227 -25.55 20.30 18.60
C ALA A 227 -26.14 21.26 17.56
N VAL A 228 -26.90 20.73 16.60
CA VAL A 228 -27.75 21.53 15.71
C VAL A 228 -28.76 22.21 16.63
N GLU A 229 -28.56 23.49 16.93
CA GLU A 229 -29.70 24.30 17.40
C GLU A 229 -30.60 24.52 16.17
N GLU A 230 -31.82 24.01 16.30
CA GLU A 230 -32.95 24.28 15.41
C GLU A 230 -33.28 25.78 15.37
#